data_c35d4f117a51b1a9137f2a5a214acded
#
_entry.id   c35d4f117a51b1a9137f2a5a214acded
#
_cell.length_a   1.000
_cell.length_b   1.000
_cell.length_c   1.000
_cell.angle_alpha   90.00
_cell.angle_beta   90.00
_cell.angle_gamma   90.00
#
_symmetry.space_group_name_H-M   'P 1'
#
loop_
_entity.id
_entity.type
_entity.pdbx_description
1 polymer ?
#
loop_
_entity_poly.entity_id
_entity_poly.type
_entity_poly.pdbx_seq_one_letter_code
_entity_poly.pdbx_strand_id
1 'polypeptide(L)'
;MLIYFLRHGLTEYNAEKRYQGQRDIPLSAAGRAMLRKADIEPQTVYITPLCRTRQTAEVLFPTAKLVVVDGLKEMCFGSFEGRNYIEMEHDPDYLAWVAANCESPCPDGETKAAFSERICRAFSALVDK
;
A
#
# COMPACT_ATOMS: atom_id res chain seq x y z
N MET A 1 -8.21 21.12 11.10
CA MET A 1 -8.30 20.22 9.93
C MET A 1 -8.37 18.77 10.41
N LEU A 2 -9.28 18.00 9.84
CA LEU A 2 -9.45 16.59 10.18
C LEU A 2 -8.99 15.73 9.00
N ILE A 3 -8.09 14.78 9.27
CA ILE A 3 -7.53 13.91 8.25
C ILE A 3 -7.79 12.46 8.63
N TYR A 4 -8.35 11.68 7.69
CA TYR A 4 -8.57 10.26 7.88
C TYR A 4 -7.52 9.48 7.09
N PHE A 5 -6.94 8.47 7.73
CA PHE A 5 -6.06 7.50 7.08
C PHE A 5 -6.80 6.17 7.01
N LEU A 6 -6.85 5.60 5.82
CA LEU A 6 -7.58 4.35 5.59
C LEU A 6 -6.68 3.37 4.88
N ARG A 7 -6.80 2.11 5.25
CA ARG A 7 -6.14 1.02 4.55
C ARG A 7 -7.04 0.54 3.41
N HIS A 8 -6.43 0.18 2.28
CA HIS A 8 -7.16 -0.43 1.16
C HIS A 8 -7.80 -1.76 1.57
N GLY A 9 -8.79 -2.20 0.80
CA GLY A 9 -9.43 -3.51 0.99
C GLY A 9 -8.49 -4.67 0.69
N LEU A 10 -8.98 -5.88 0.91
CA LEU A 10 -8.16 -7.09 0.81
C LEU A 10 -7.96 -7.51 -0.65
N THR A 11 -6.77 -8.03 -0.92
CA THR A 11 -6.37 -8.59 -2.21
C THR A 11 -6.09 -10.08 -2.04
N GLU A 12 -5.90 -10.80 -3.15
CA GLU A 12 -5.48 -12.20 -3.10
C GLU A 12 -4.12 -12.35 -2.40
N TYR A 13 -3.22 -11.37 -2.55
CA TYR A 13 -1.93 -11.38 -1.86
C TYR A 13 -2.10 -11.29 -0.34
N ASN A 14 -3.09 -10.54 0.15
CA ASN A 14 -3.39 -10.52 1.58
C ASN A 14 -3.82 -11.91 2.07
N ALA A 15 -4.69 -12.59 1.33
CA ALA A 15 -5.15 -13.93 1.69
C ALA A 15 -4.00 -14.93 1.72
N GLU A 16 -3.04 -14.80 0.81
CA GLU A 16 -1.89 -15.68 0.70
C GLU A 16 -0.68 -15.19 1.51
N LYS A 17 -0.81 -14.07 2.22
CA LYS A 17 0.26 -13.43 3.01
C LYS A 17 1.48 -13.09 2.18
N ARG A 18 1.28 -12.66 0.93
CA ARG A 18 2.34 -12.28 0.02
C ARG A 18 2.67 -10.81 0.18
N TYR A 19 3.94 -10.47 -0.03
CA TYR A 19 4.36 -9.07 -0.09
C TYR A 19 3.81 -8.44 -1.37
N GLN A 20 3.00 -7.40 -1.23
CA GLN A 20 2.39 -6.71 -2.37
C GLN A 20 3.28 -5.60 -2.90
N GLY A 21 3.72 -4.74 -2.00
CA GLY A 21 4.55 -3.60 -2.35
C GLY A 21 3.92 -2.74 -3.45
N GLN A 22 4.68 -2.49 -4.49
CA GLN A 22 4.23 -1.66 -5.61
C GLN A 22 3.65 -2.46 -6.77
N ARG A 23 3.43 -3.77 -6.60
CA ARG A 23 2.69 -4.54 -7.58
C ARG A 23 1.25 -4.08 -7.63
N ASP A 24 0.72 -3.92 -8.83
CA ASP A 24 -0.62 -3.39 -9.05
C ASP A 24 -1.67 -4.51 -9.00
N ILE A 25 -1.90 -5.02 -7.78
CA ILE A 25 -2.81 -6.12 -7.54
C ILE A 25 -4.20 -5.57 -7.21
N PRO A 26 -5.26 -6.02 -7.90
CA PRO A 26 -6.62 -5.56 -7.59
C PRO A 26 -7.16 -6.17 -6.30
N LEU A 27 -8.23 -5.60 -5.79
CA LEU A 27 -8.98 -6.21 -4.70
C LEU A 27 -9.48 -7.59 -5.13
N SER A 28 -9.48 -8.55 -4.21
CA SER A 28 -10.12 -9.83 -4.45
C SER A 28 -11.64 -9.65 -4.47
N ALA A 29 -12.36 -10.59 -5.08
CA ALA A 29 -13.82 -10.56 -5.07
C ALA A 29 -14.35 -10.54 -3.64
N ALA A 30 -13.79 -11.37 -2.76
CA ALA A 30 -14.17 -11.41 -1.34
C ALA A 30 -13.82 -10.10 -0.62
N GLY A 31 -12.64 -9.54 -0.90
CA GLY A 31 -12.23 -8.27 -0.30
C GLY A 31 -13.14 -7.12 -0.71
N ARG A 32 -13.51 -7.07 -1.98
CA ARG A 32 -14.44 -6.05 -2.49
C ARG A 32 -15.83 -6.20 -1.86
N ALA A 33 -16.31 -7.44 -1.72
CA ALA A 33 -17.61 -7.72 -1.13
C ALA A 33 -17.71 -7.32 0.34
N MET A 34 -16.59 -7.21 1.04
CA MET A 34 -16.54 -6.78 2.44
C MET A 34 -16.64 -5.26 2.60
N LEU A 35 -16.43 -4.50 1.54
CA LEU A 35 -16.45 -3.04 1.61
C LEU A 35 -17.89 -2.52 1.55
N ARG A 36 -18.12 -1.42 2.28
CA ARG A 36 -19.40 -0.72 2.30
C ARG A 36 -19.14 0.77 2.14
N LYS A 37 -20.14 1.50 1.64
CA LYS A 37 -20.08 2.96 1.60
C LYS A 37 -19.80 3.48 3.00
N ALA A 38 -18.84 4.41 3.12
CA ALA A 38 -18.50 5.01 4.41
C ALA A 38 -19.57 6.00 4.87
N ASP A 39 -19.61 6.25 6.17
CA ASP A 39 -20.56 7.20 6.77
C ASP A 39 -20.14 8.66 6.59
N ILE A 40 -18.96 8.90 6.09
CA ILE A 40 -18.45 10.24 5.79
C ILE A 40 -18.44 10.48 4.29
N GLU A 41 -18.63 11.73 3.88
CA GLU A 41 -18.64 12.10 2.46
C GLU A 41 -17.59 13.18 2.19
N PRO A 42 -16.30 12.79 2.11
CA PRO A 42 -15.25 13.77 1.81
C PRO A 42 -15.38 14.28 0.38
N GLN A 43 -14.98 15.53 0.16
CA GLN A 43 -14.96 16.09 -1.18
C GLN A 43 -13.82 15.50 -2.01
N THR A 44 -12.68 15.30 -1.37
CA THR A 44 -11.47 14.81 -2.03
C THR A 44 -10.90 13.61 -1.27
N VAL A 45 -10.50 12.59 -2.01
CA VAL A 45 -9.80 11.44 -1.47
C VAL A 45 -8.50 11.26 -2.26
N TYR A 46 -7.39 11.21 -1.54
CA TYR A 46 -6.09 11.00 -2.13
C TYR A 46 -5.80 9.51 -2.20
N ILE A 47 -5.47 9.03 -3.38
CA ILE A 47 -5.18 7.62 -3.65
C ILE A 47 -3.79 7.50 -4.27
N THR A 48 -3.31 6.27 -4.38
CA THR A 48 -2.06 5.99 -5.08
C THR A 48 -2.36 5.53 -6.51
N PRO A 49 -1.36 5.41 -7.40
CA PRO A 49 -1.57 4.83 -8.72
C PRO A 49 -2.00 3.36 -8.71
N LEU A 50 -1.86 2.67 -7.57
CA LEU A 50 -2.20 1.25 -7.47
C LEU A 50 -3.72 1.06 -7.46
N CYS A 51 -4.21 0.16 -8.30
CA CYS A 51 -5.66 0.00 -8.51
C CYS A 51 -6.41 -0.37 -7.23
N ARG A 52 -5.79 -1.08 -6.29
CA ARG A 52 -6.46 -1.45 -5.03
C ARG A 52 -6.88 -0.24 -4.20
N THR A 53 -6.13 0.86 -4.26
CA THR A 53 -6.52 2.09 -3.56
C THR A 53 -7.69 2.78 -4.24
N ARG A 54 -7.69 2.84 -5.57
CA ARG A 54 -8.80 3.40 -6.35
C ARG A 54 -10.08 2.59 -6.15
N GLN A 55 -9.99 1.28 -6.25
CA GLN A 55 -11.14 0.40 -6.07
C GLN A 55 -11.76 0.55 -4.69
N THR A 56 -10.92 0.66 -3.65
CA THR A 56 -11.38 0.89 -2.28
C THR A 56 -12.11 2.23 -2.17
N ALA A 57 -11.50 3.30 -2.70
CA ALA A 57 -12.08 4.64 -2.64
C ALA A 57 -13.42 4.73 -3.39
N GLU A 58 -13.54 4.06 -4.52
CA GLU A 58 -14.78 4.06 -5.31
C GLU A 58 -15.95 3.43 -4.57
N VAL A 59 -15.69 2.40 -3.76
CA VAL A 59 -16.73 1.77 -2.94
C VAL A 59 -17.06 2.61 -1.70
N LEU A 60 -16.05 3.08 -0.97
CA LEU A 60 -16.25 3.79 0.29
C LEU A 60 -16.78 5.22 0.06
N PHE A 61 -16.31 5.88 -0.98
CA PHE A 61 -16.57 7.31 -1.24
C PHE A 61 -16.97 7.53 -2.69
N PRO A 62 -18.16 7.04 -3.11
CA PRO A 62 -18.54 7.03 -4.54
C PRO A 62 -18.71 8.43 -5.15
N THR A 63 -18.88 9.46 -4.33
CA THR A 63 -19.08 10.83 -4.83
C THR A 63 -17.83 11.71 -4.72
N ALA A 64 -16.75 11.20 -4.14
CA ALA A 64 -15.55 11.98 -3.92
C ALA A 64 -14.73 12.16 -5.21
N LYS A 65 -14.04 13.28 -5.29
CA LYS A 65 -13.02 13.49 -6.30
C LYS A 65 -11.77 12.70 -5.89
N LEU A 66 -11.27 11.85 -6.76
CA LEU A 66 -10.06 11.07 -6.49
C LEU A 66 -8.85 11.79 -7.07
N VAL A 67 -7.83 11.97 -6.26
CA VAL A 67 -6.58 12.62 -6.66
C VAL A 67 -5.45 11.63 -6.46
N VAL A 68 -4.72 11.32 -7.53
CA VAL A 68 -3.61 10.36 -7.49
C VAL A 68 -2.36 11.05 -6.95
N VAL A 69 -1.74 10.44 -5.94
CA VAL A 69 -0.48 10.92 -5.35
C VAL A 69 0.54 9.80 -5.41
N ASP A 70 1.44 9.85 -6.36
CA ASP A 70 2.44 8.79 -6.59
C ASP A 70 3.32 8.56 -5.35
N GLY A 71 3.72 9.65 -4.68
CA GLY A 71 4.61 9.55 -3.52
C GLY A 71 4.03 8.81 -2.32
N LEU A 72 2.73 8.57 -2.27
CA LEU A 72 2.07 7.83 -1.19
C LEU A 72 2.00 6.32 -1.43
N LYS A 73 2.60 5.81 -2.50
CA LYS A 73 2.60 4.37 -2.79
C LYS A 73 3.21 3.57 -1.63
N GLU A 74 2.77 2.31 -1.55
CA GLU A 74 3.34 1.33 -0.64
C GLU A 74 4.85 1.20 -0.84
N MET A 75 5.54 0.70 0.18
CA MET A 75 6.96 0.39 0.10
C MET A 75 7.24 -0.58 -1.04
N CYS A 76 8.29 -0.30 -1.80
CA CYS A 76 8.77 -1.24 -2.81
C CYS A 76 9.58 -2.34 -2.12
N PHE A 77 9.04 -3.56 -2.11
CA PHE A 77 9.74 -4.72 -1.56
C PHE A 77 10.60 -5.44 -2.59
N GLY A 78 10.69 -4.90 -3.82
CA GLY A 78 11.55 -5.41 -4.86
C GLY A 78 11.30 -6.86 -5.20
N SER A 79 12.36 -7.68 -5.17
CA SER A 79 12.25 -9.08 -5.55
C SER A 79 11.45 -9.95 -4.57
N PHE A 80 11.11 -9.41 -3.39
CA PHE A 80 10.23 -10.13 -2.45
C PHE A 80 8.76 -10.03 -2.83
N GLU A 81 8.39 -9.10 -3.70
CA GLU A 81 6.99 -8.93 -4.09
C GLU A 81 6.42 -10.17 -4.79
N GLY A 82 5.22 -10.52 -4.43
CA GLY A 82 4.55 -11.72 -4.96
C GLY A 82 4.93 -13.01 -4.26
N ARG A 83 5.82 -12.95 -3.27
CA ARG A 83 6.29 -14.12 -2.52
C ARG A 83 5.89 -13.98 -1.05
N ASN A 84 5.68 -15.08 -0.35
CA ASN A 84 5.38 -15.07 1.07
C ASN A 84 6.55 -15.65 1.88
N TYR A 85 6.46 -15.52 3.21
CA TYR A 85 7.54 -15.94 4.10
C TYR A 85 7.81 -17.46 4.04
N ILE A 86 6.80 -18.25 3.70
CA ILE A 86 6.94 -19.70 3.58
C ILE A 86 7.81 -20.04 2.37
N GLU A 87 7.51 -19.40 1.23
CA GLU A 87 8.28 -19.61 0.00
C GLU A 87 9.72 -19.12 0.12
N MET A 88 9.96 -18.12 0.97
CA MET A 88 11.28 -17.52 1.16
C MET A 88 12.04 -18.03 2.38
N GLU A 89 11.55 -19.07 3.04
CA GLU A 89 12.16 -19.55 4.30
C GLU A 89 13.62 -19.96 4.18
N HIS A 90 14.07 -20.30 2.98
CA HIS A 90 15.47 -20.67 2.70
C HIS A 90 16.17 -19.69 1.77
N ASP A 91 15.55 -18.55 1.47
CA ASP A 91 16.14 -17.52 0.63
C ASP A 91 17.14 -16.69 1.46
N PRO A 92 18.46 -16.72 1.10
CA PRO A 92 19.48 -15.99 1.88
C PRO A 92 19.22 -14.50 1.99
N ASP A 93 18.72 -13.88 0.91
CA ASP A 93 18.46 -12.44 0.91
C ASP A 93 17.31 -12.09 1.86
N TYR A 94 16.26 -12.90 1.86
CA TYR A 94 15.13 -12.71 2.76
C TYR A 94 15.53 -12.90 4.22
N LEU A 95 16.29 -13.97 4.50
CA LEU A 95 16.77 -14.27 5.86
C LEU A 95 17.67 -13.14 6.38
N ALA A 96 18.56 -12.62 5.54
CA ALA A 96 19.43 -11.48 5.91
C ALA A 96 18.60 -10.22 6.19
N TRP A 97 17.59 -9.96 5.38
CA TRP A 97 16.71 -8.81 5.54
C TRP A 97 15.93 -8.89 6.87
N VAL A 98 15.37 -10.06 7.18
CA VAL A 98 14.66 -10.30 8.45
C VAL A 98 15.62 -10.15 9.63
N ALA A 99 16.84 -10.70 9.53
CA ALA A 99 17.85 -10.59 10.58
C ALA A 99 18.28 -9.14 10.85
N ALA A 100 18.19 -8.29 9.84
CA ALA A 100 18.45 -6.84 9.97
C ALA A 100 17.21 -6.06 10.42
N ASN A 101 16.18 -6.71 10.96
CA ASN A 101 14.90 -6.11 11.36
C ASN A 101 14.20 -5.40 10.21
N CYS A 102 14.37 -5.90 9.00
CA CYS A 102 13.82 -5.32 7.76
C CYS A 102 14.31 -3.89 7.48
N GLU A 103 15.43 -3.48 8.06
CA GLU A 103 15.96 -2.13 7.89
C GLU A 103 16.94 -2.00 6.73
N SER A 104 17.52 -3.12 6.28
CA SER A 104 18.39 -3.13 5.11
C SER A 104 17.55 -3.02 3.82
N PRO A 105 18.16 -2.66 2.66
CA PRO A 105 17.41 -2.61 1.41
C PRO A 105 16.86 -3.97 1.02
N CYS A 106 15.62 -4.01 0.53
CA CYS A 106 15.14 -5.18 -0.19
C CYS A 106 15.88 -5.26 -1.53
N PRO A 107 16.22 -6.46 -2.02
CA PRO A 107 16.80 -6.57 -3.36
C PRO A 107 15.89 -5.92 -4.40
N ASP A 108 16.43 -4.97 -5.17
CA ASP A 108 15.69 -4.16 -6.14
C ASP A 108 14.53 -3.34 -5.54
N GLY A 109 14.58 -3.07 -4.24
CA GLY A 109 13.53 -2.35 -3.54
C GLY A 109 14.04 -1.23 -2.65
N GLU A 110 13.17 -0.75 -1.79
CA GLU A 110 13.45 0.36 -0.87
C GLU A 110 13.93 -0.13 0.50
N THR A 111 14.56 0.78 1.25
CA THR A 111 14.71 0.63 2.71
C THR A 111 13.48 1.20 3.39
N LYS A 112 13.24 0.82 4.65
CA LYS A 112 12.18 1.46 5.47
C LYS A 112 12.42 2.96 5.59
N ALA A 113 13.67 3.39 5.76
CA ALA A 113 14.01 4.80 5.91
C ALA A 113 13.66 5.59 4.64
N ALA A 114 14.00 5.07 3.47
CA ALA A 114 13.70 5.71 2.19
C ALA A 114 12.18 5.78 1.96
N PHE A 115 11.46 4.71 2.29
CA PHE A 115 10.01 4.66 2.22
C PHE A 115 9.37 5.72 3.11
N SER A 116 9.77 5.77 4.39
CA SER A 116 9.25 6.75 5.34
C SER A 116 9.51 8.18 4.89
N GLU A 117 10.71 8.47 4.39
CA GLU A 117 11.04 9.80 3.89
C GLU A 117 10.17 10.17 2.70
N ARG A 118 9.96 9.25 1.77
CA ARG A 118 9.12 9.48 0.59
C ARG A 118 7.67 9.78 0.98
N ILE A 119 7.10 9.00 1.91
CA ILE A 119 5.74 9.19 2.41
C ILE A 119 5.61 10.53 3.12
N CYS A 120 6.54 10.87 4.01
CA CYS A 120 6.49 12.13 4.75
C CYS A 120 6.59 13.33 3.82
N ARG A 121 7.45 13.26 2.82
CA ARG A 121 7.60 14.34 1.84
C ARG A 121 6.31 14.54 1.03
N ALA A 122 5.70 13.45 0.57
CA ALA A 122 4.46 13.50 -0.19
C ALA A 122 3.30 14.05 0.66
N PHE A 123 3.20 13.58 1.91
CA PHE A 123 2.17 14.04 2.83
C PHE A 123 2.33 15.52 3.18
N SER A 124 3.55 15.96 3.48
CA SER A 124 3.82 17.38 3.78
C SER A 124 3.41 18.29 2.61
N ALA A 125 3.69 17.87 1.39
CA ALA A 125 3.31 18.62 0.20
C ALA A 125 1.79 18.78 0.08
N LEU A 126 1.02 17.80 0.55
CA LEU A 126 -0.45 17.88 0.54
C LEU A 126 -0.99 18.82 1.60
N VAL A 127 -0.46 18.76 2.81
CA VAL A 127 -1.00 19.56 3.93
C VAL A 127 -0.52 21.01 3.92
N ASP A 128 0.57 21.30 3.23
CA ASP A 128 1.12 22.66 3.13
C ASP A 128 0.47 23.49 2.02
N LYS A 129 -0.50 22.95 1.32
CA LYS A 129 -1.21 23.65 0.24
C LYS A 129 -2.36 24.49 0.75
#